data_788542503bb54cce90d21306f3535ef8
#
_entry.id   788542503bb54cce90d21306f3535ef8
#
_cell.length_a   1.000
_cell.length_b   1.000
_cell.length_c   1.000
_cell.angle_alpha   90.00
_cell.angle_beta   90.00
_cell.angle_gamma   90.00
#
_symmetry.space_group_name_H-M   'P 1'
#
loop_
_entity.id
_entity.type
_entity.pdbx_description
1 polymer ?
#
loop_
_entity_poly.entity_id
_entity_poly.type
_entity_poly.pdbx_seq_one_letter_code
_entity_poly.pdbx_strand_id
1 'polypeptide(L)'
;GMLKLKRWRAGVSADVSITLPIMGAYAETAPYNCPKTARIMTMAAHSLQQHILTKGWGGDEGAGAISALALLATGITNYLPMLQTYARSIAPKDLDLNRTRIDAWTCYNGIFLAEYYMLTKDAEVIHGLSEYVVYAATHSSMFGTAGHGFAGVAPPGGWQAGGAHGLISWYGPVNQAGLV
;
A
#
# COMPACT_ATOMS: atom_id res chain seq x y z
N GLY A 1 -3.80 0.75 32.15
CA GLY A 1 -3.53 -0.53 32.80
C GLY A 1 -2.09 -0.96 32.68
N MET A 2 -1.72 -1.98 33.44
CA MET A 2 -0.38 -2.56 33.36
C MET A 2 -0.51 -4.05 32.99
N LEU A 3 0.18 -4.46 31.95
CA LEU A 3 0.27 -5.85 31.52
C LEU A 3 1.61 -6.41 32.02
N LYS A 4 1.57 -7.46 32.82
CA LYS A 4 2.75 -8.18 33.25
C LYS A 4 2.94 -9.41 32.39
N LEU A 5 4.12 -9.57 31.84
CA LEU A 5 4.49 -10.66 30.95
C LEU A 5 5.77 -11.31 31.44
N LYS A 6 5.90 -12.61 31.22
CA LYS A 6 7.17 -13.31 31.36
C LYS A 6 7.78 -13.52 29.97
N ARG A 7 8.92 -12.88 29.72
CA ARG A 7 9.64 -12.99 28.47
C ARG A 7 10.74 -14.04 28.60
N TRP A 8 10.77 -14.97 27.66
CA TRP A 8 11.88 -15.91 27.49
C TRP A 8 12.71 -15.50 26.28
N ARG A 9 14.02 -15.34 26.46
CA ARG A 9 14.96 -15.07 25.37
C ARG A 9 16.34 -15.66 25.69
N ALA A 10 16.92 -16.43 24.77
CA ALA A 10 18.25 -17.03 24.89
C ALA A 10 18.46 -17.79 26.23
N GLY A 11 17.49 -18.61 26.65
CA GLY A 11 17.58 -19.37 27.87
C GLY A 11 17.27 -18.60 29.18
N VAL A 12 17.06 -17.29 29.08
CA VAL A 12 16.80 -16.44 30.24
C VAL A 12 15.33 -16.00 30.29
N SER A 13 14.72 -16.19 31.47
CA SER A 13 13.37 -15.68 31.77
C SER A 13 13.47 -14.34 32.47
N ALA A 14 12.71 -13.36 32.04
CA ALA A 14 12.63 -12.05 32.67
C ALA A 14 11.17 -11.58 32.71
N ASP A 15 10.80 -10.94 33.85
CA ASP A 15 9.50 -10.30 33.99
C ASP A 15 9.55 -8.93 33.29
N VAL A 16 8.55 -8.66 32.47
CA VAL A 16 8.40 -7.40 31.71
C VAL A 16 7.04 -6.81 32.05
N SER A 17 7.02 -5.55 32.44
CA SER A 17 5.78 -4.80 32.64
C SER A 17 5.59 -3.79 31.52
N ILE A 18 4.43 -3.82 30.86
CA ILE A 18 4.05 -2.90 29.80
C ILE A 18 2.88 -2.06 30.29
N THR A 19 3.04 -0.75 30.27
CA THR A 19 1.93 0.17 30.53
C THR A 19 1.04 0.27 29.30
N LEU A 20 -0.21 -0.14 29.43
CA LEU A 20 -1.20 -0.04 28.36
C LEU A 20 -1.94 1.29 28.51
N PRO A 21 -2.00 2.10 27.46
CA PRO A 21 -2.81 3.31 27.46
C PRO A 21 -4.29 2.96 27.61
N ILE A 22 -5.02 3.80 28.34
CA ILE A 22 -6.48 3.69 28.41
C ILE A 22 -7.06 4.30 27.13
N MET A 23 -7.56 3.46 26.25
CA MET A 23 -8.07 3.87 24.93
C MET A 23 -9.58 4.21 24.96
N GLY A 24 -10.27 3.90 26.05
CA GLY A 24 -11.73 4.06 26.15
C GLY A 24 -12.50 2.93 25.47
N ALA A 25 -13.82 3.02 25.49
CA ALA A 25 -14.72 2.11 24.79
C ALA A 25 -14.91 2.51 23.32
N TYR A 26 -15.29 1.56 22.49
CA TYR A 26 -15.76 1.89 21.13
C TYR A 26 -17.15 2.54 21.22
N ALA A 27 -17.40 3.52 20.37
CA ALA A 27 -18.75 4.01 20.13
C ALA A 27 -19.58 2.99 19.35
N GLU A 28 -20.90 3.07 19.44
CA GLU A 28 -21.82 2.20 18.66
C GLU A 28 -21.62 2.39 17.14
N THR A 29 -21.19 3.55 16.73
CA THR A 29 -20.90 3.91 15.33
C THR A 29 -19.52 3.46 14.84
N ALA A 30 -18.74 2.76 15.67
CA ALA A 30 -17.40 2.34 15.27
C ALA A 30 -17.44 1.55 13.93
N PRO A 31 -16.44 1.76 13.07
CA PRO A 31 -15.23 2.58 13.24
C PRO A 31 -15.45 4.08 13.07
N TYR A 32 -16.62 4.52 12.58
CA TYR A 32 -16.94 5.90 12.26
C TYR A 32 -17.38 6.69 13.50
N ASN A 33 -17.06 7.98 13.55
CA ASN A 33 -17.40 8.87 14.66
C ASN A 33 -17.05 8.28 16.05
N CYS A 34 -15.95 7.57 16.12
CA CYS A 34 -15.50 6.86 17.33
C CYS A 34 -14.16 7.44 17.81
N PRO A 35 -14.13 8.13 18.97
CA PRO A 35 -12.90 8.71 19.50
C PRO A 35 -11.80 7.68 19.75
N LYS A 36 -12.16 6.46 20.12
CA LYS A 36 -11.18 5.36 20.28
C LYS A 36 -10.55 4.98 18.96
N THR A 37 -11.35 4.83 17.91
CA THR A 37 -10.83 4.53 16.56
C THR A 37 -9.92 5.65 16.08
N ALA A 38 -10.32 6.91 16.21
CA ALA A 38 -9.51 8.06 15.82
C ALA A 38 -8.15 8.08 16.54
N ARG A 39 -8.14 7.78 17.83
CA ARG A 39 -6.90 7.69 18.63
C ARG A 39 -6.00 6.56 18.15
N ILE A 40 -6.57 5.37 17.91
CA ILE A 40 -5.82 4.21 17.39
C ILE A 40 -5.21 4.54 16.04
N MET A 41 -5.98 5.13 15.13
CA MET A 41 -5.52 5.53 13.80
C MET A 41 -4.36 6.53 13.89
N THR A 42 -4.48 7.56 14.73
CA THR A 42 -3.41 8.55 14.92
C THR A 42 -2.14 7.92 15.46
N MET A 43 -2.25 7.06 16.46
CA MET A 43 -1.10 6.38 17.05
C MET A 43 -0.44 5.41 16.06
N ALA A 44 -1.24 4.65 15.31
CA ALA A 44 -0.74 3.73 14.29
C ALA A 44 -0.02 4.48 13.17
N ALA A 45 -0.61 5.57 12.67
CA ALA A 45 0.00 6.39 11.63
C ALA A 45 1.31 7.02 12.09
N HIS A 46 1.36 7.54 13.31
CA HIS A 46 2.61 8.07 13.89
C HIS A 46 3.67 6.98 14.02
N SER A 47 3.32 5.81 14.53
CA SER A 47 4.24 4.68 14.65
C SER A 47 4.76 4.22 13.29
N LEU A 48 3.88 4.16 12.28
CA LEU A 48 4.26 3.82 10.92
C LEU A 48 5.21 4.86 10.32
N GLN A 49 4.91 6.16 10.49
CA GLN A 49 5.81 7.23 10.08
C GLN A 49 7.21 7.08 10.71
N GLN A 50 7.29 6.87 12.02
CA GLN A 50 8.57 6.69 12.72
C GLN A 50 9.32 5.46 12.21
N HIS A 51 8.60 4.38 11.91
CA HIS A 51 9.20 3.19 11.30
C HIS A 51 9.80 3.52 9.93
N ILE A 52 9.05 4.20 9.08
CA ILE A 52 9.51 4.59 7.74
C ILE A 52 10.73 5.50 7.80
N LEU A 53 10.73 6.49 8.71
CA LEU A 53 11.87 7.41 8.88
C LEU A 53 13.14 6.70 9.35
N THR A 54 13.01 5.59 10.08
CA THR A 54 14.16 4.87 10.65
C THR A 54 14.60 3.67 9.83
N LYS A 55 13.70 3.02 9.11
CA LYS A 55 13.92 1.75 8.39
C LYS A 55 13.65 1.83 6.88
N GLY A 56 13.09 2.94 6.42
CA GLY A 56 12.61 3.08 5.05
C GLY A 56 11.22 2.47 4.84
N TRP A 57 10.76 2.52 3.61
CA TRP A 57 9.43 2.06 3.19
C TRP A 57 9.22 0.54 3.21
N GLY A 58 10.24 -0.22 3.53
CA GLY A 58 10.24 -1.68 3.49
C GLY A 58 10.93 -2.24 2.25
N GLY A 59 11.39 -3.49 2.35
CA GLY A 59 12.14 -4.14 1.27
C GLY A 59 11.29 -4.79 0.19
N ASP A 60 9.99 -4.99 0.46
CA ASP A 60 9.06 -5.58 -0.50
C ASP A 60 8.35 -4.48 -1.28
N GLU A 61 8.28 -4.66 -2.61
CA GLU A 61 7.73 -3.66 -3.53
C GLU A 61 6.29 -3.22 -3.19
N GLY A 62 5.47 -4.10 -2.61
CA GLY A 62 4.11 -3.78 -2.20
C GLY A 62 3.98 -3.18 -0.80
N ALA A 63 4.88 -3.50 0.13
CA ALA A 63 4.78 -3.07 1.52
C ALA A 63 4.88 -1.55 1.66
N GLY A 64 5.76 -0.92 0.88
CA GLY A 64 5.90 0.53 0.83
C GLY A 64 4.62 1.21 0.37
N ALA A 65 4.02 0.73 -0.72
CA ALA A 65 2.78 1.29 -1.27
C ALA A 65 1.59 1.13 -0.31
N ILE A 66 1.46 -0.02 0.35
CA ILE A 66 0.42 -0.25 1.36
C ILE A 66 0.62 0.70 2.55
N SER A 67 1.87 0.88 3.00
CA SER A 67 2.21 1.82 4.06
C SER A 67 1.88 3.27 3.67
N ALA A 68 2.18 3.64 2.44
CA ALA A 68 1.88 4.96 1.90
C ALA A 68 0.35 5.19 1.78
N LEU A 69 -0.40 4.20 1.30
CA LEU A 69 -1.87 4.22 1.28
C LEU A 69 -2.45 4.39 2.68
N ALA A 70 -1.91 3.68 3.66
CA ALA A 70 -2.36 3.80 5.04
C ALA A 70 -2.15 5.22 5.60
N LEU A 71 -1.01 5.85 5.33
CA LEU A 71 -0.75 7.24 5.72
C LEU A 71 -1.63 8.23 4.96
N LEU A 72 -1.81 8.01 3.65
CA LEU A 72 -2.66 8.85 2.79
C LEU A 72 -4.11 8.84 3.28
N ALA A 73 -4.63 7.66 3.61
CA ALA A 73 -6.00 7.45 4.08
C ALA A 73 -6.31 8.15 5.42
N THR A 74 -5.30 8.55 6.19
CA THR A 74 -5.51 9.33 7.42
C THR A 74 -6.01 10.73 7.16
N GLY A 75 -5.79 11.28 5.96
CA GLY A 75 -6.06 12.68 5.63
C GLY A 75 -5.15 13.69 6.33
N ILE A 76 -4.12 13.25 7.06
CA ILE A 76 -3.20 14.12 7.79
C ILE A 76 -2.18 14.71 6.81
N THR A 77 -2.29 16.01 6.55
CA THR A 77 -1.48 16.72 5.57
C THR A 77 0.01 16.74 5.89
N ASN A 78 0.39 16.59 7.15
CA ASN A 78 1.79 16.54 7.57
C ASN A 78 2.57 15.36 6.96
N TYR A 79 1.88 14.32 6.47
CA TYR A 79 2.50 13.20 5.78
C TYR A 79 2.74 13.45 4.29
N LEU A 80 2.10 14.46 3.69
CA LEU A 80 2.17 14.71 2.25
C LEU A 80 3.59 14.89 1.71
N PRO A 81 4.53 15.60 2.37
CA PRO A 81 5.89 15.75 1.84
C PRO A 81 6.64 14.41 1.69
N MET A 82 6.50 13.51 2.66
CA MET A 82 7.14 12.19 2.57
C MET A 82 6.43 11.29 1.54
N LEU A 83 5.10 11.37 1.45
CA LEU A 83 4.31 10.67 0.44
C LEU A 83 4.64 11.14 -0.98
N GLN A 84 4.85 12.45 -1.17
CA GLN A 84 5.31 13.02 -2.44
C GLN A 84 6.66 12.45 -2.86
N THR A 85 7.62 12.46 -1.95
CA THR A 85 8.96 11.90 -2.22
C THR A 85 8.86 10.43 -2.62
N TYR A 86 8.05 9.65 -1.90
CA TYR A 86 7.83 8.25 -2.21
C TYR A 86 7.11 8.06 -3.55
N ALA A 87 6.02 8.78 -3.79
CA ALA A 87 5.27 8.70 -5.04
C ALA A 87 6.16 8.93 -6.27
N ARG A 88 6.97 9.99 -6.23
CA ARG A 88 7.90 10.32 -7.32
C ARG A 88 9.03 9.31 -7.46
N SER A 89 9.40 8.62 -6.39
CA SER A 89 10.45 7.58 -6.44
C SER A 89 9.98 6.27 -7.08
N ILE A 90 8.69 5.94 -6.92
CA ILE A 90 8.12 4.70 -7.47
C ILE A 90 7.38 4.89 -8.80
N ALA A 91 7.12 6.15 -9.20
CA ALA A 91 6.55 6.43 -10.50
C ALA A 91 7.56 6.05 -11.59
N PRO A 92 7.29 5.02 -12.42
CA PRO A 92 8.22 4.62 -13.46
C PRO A 92 8.37 5.73 -14.50
N LYS A 93 9.58 5.91 -15.00
CA LYS A 93 9.86 6.86 -16.08
C LYS A 93 9.64 6.22 -17.45
N ASP A 94 10.04 4.97 -17.56
CA ASP A 94 9.87 4.15 -18.77
C ASP A 94 9.74 2.69 -18.33
N LEU A 95 8.57 2.10 -18.52
CA LEU A 95 8.38 0.66 -18.33
C LEU A 95 8.78 -0.07 -19.62
N ASP A 96 9.81 -0.91 -19.53
CA ASP A 96 10.04 -1.89 -20.62
C ASP A 96 8.96 -2.96 -20.52
N LEU A 97 7.90 -2.78 -21.29
CA LEU A 97 6.74 -3.67 -21.31
C LEU A 97 7.09 -5.14 -21.64
N ASN A 98 8.26 -5.39 -22.24
CA ASN A 98 8.71 -6.74 -22.56
C ASN A 98 9.53 -7.39 -21.47
N ARG A 99 10.11 -6.61 -20.56
CA ARG A 99 11.05 -7.06 -19.54
C ARG A 99 10.57 -6.78 -18.12
N THR A 100 9.74 -5.77 -17.93
CA THR A 100 9.26 -5.40 -16.62
C THR A 100 8.20 -6.40 -16.16
N ARG A 101 8.52 -7.11 -15.10
CA ARG A 101 7.54 -7.96 -14.42
C ARG A 101 6.81 -7.08 -13.40
N ILE A 102 5.54 -6.82 -13.65
CA ILE A 102 4.64 -6.27 -12.65
C ILE A 102 3.89 -7.45 -12.02
N ASP A 103 4.21 -7.76 -10.80
CA ASP A 103 3.49 -8.77 -10.04
C ASP A 103 2.35 -8.16 -9.22
N ALA A 104 1.62 -9.01 -8.50
CA ALA A 104 0.50 -8.56 -7.68
C ALA A 104 0.90 -7.53 -6.61
N TRP A 105 2.15 -7.54 -6.17
CA TRP A 105 2.66 -6.60 -5.15
C TRP A 105 2.96 -5.24 -5.75
N THR A 106 3.54 -5.22 -6.96
CA THR A 106 3.82 -3.98 -7.70
C THR A 106 2.54 -3.24 -8.09
N CYS A 107 1.41 -3.95 -8.22
CA CYS A 107 0.11 -3.33 -8.49
C CYS A 107 -0.32 -2.35 -7.39
N TYR A 108 0.11 -2.55 -6.15
CA TYR A 108 -0.18 -1.59 -5.07
C TYR A 108 0.47 -0.23 -5.31
N ASN A 109 1.58 -0.18 -6.04
CA ASN A 109 2.19 1.09 -6.46
C ASN A 109 1.23 1.88 -7.37
N GLY A 110 0.58 1.21 -8.33
CA GLY A 110 -0.43 1.84 -9.19
C GLY A 110 -1.62 2.38 -8.40
N ILE A 111 -2.13 1.61 -7.42
CA ILE A 111 -3.21 2.04 -6.54
C ILE A 111 -2.78 3.30 -5.76
N PHE A 112 -1.62 3.24 -5.13
CA PHE A 112 -1.13 4.39 -4.34
C PHE A 112 -0.92 5.63 -5.22
N LEU A 113 -0.30 5.49 -6.39
CA LEU A 113 -0.10 6.62 -7.31
C LEU A 113 -1.41 7.24 -7.77
N ALA A 114 -2.43 6.41 -8.04
CA ALA A 114 -3.75 6.91 -8.44
C ALA A 114 -4.43 7.69 -7.30
N GLU A 115 -4.48 7.13 -6.09
CA GLU A 115 -5.07 7.79 -4.92
C GLU A 115 -4.31 9.07 -4.56
N TYR A 116 -2.98 9.01 -4.60
CA TYR A 116 -2.13 10.17 -4.37
C TYR A 116 -2.39 11.27 -5.41
N TYR A 117 -2.46 10.93 -6.69
CA TYR A 117 -2.74 11.87 -7.76
C TYR A 117 -4.14 12.47 -7.63
N MET A 118 -5.16 11.67 -7.33
CA MET A 118 -6.51 12.17 -7.12
C MET A 118 -6.58 13.23 -6.02
N LEU A 119 -5.79 13.05 -4.96
CA LEU A 119 -5.74 14.00 -3.85
C LEU A 119 -4.90 15.24 -4.15
N THR A 120 -3.71 15.07 -4.73
CA THR A 120 -2.70 16.13 -4.80
C THR A 120 -2.63 16.84 -6.14
N LYS A 121 -3.06 16.18 -7.22
CA LYS A 121 -2.88 16.62 -8.62
C LYS A 121 -1.41 16.84 -8.99
N ASP A 122 -0.50 16.07 -8.39
CA ASP A 122 0.93 16.14 -8.67
C ASP A 122 1.22 15.63 -10.08
N ALA A 123 1.54 16.54 -10.99
CA ALA A 123 1.77 16.22 -12.40
C ALA A 123 3.00 15.32 -12.63
N GLU A 124 3.96 15.31 -11.70
CA GLU A 124 5.19 14.52 -11.82
C GLU A 124 4.94 13.01 -11.78
N VAL A 125 3.79 12.56 -11.26
CA VAL A 125 3.45 11.13 -11.20
C VAL A 125 2.59 10.66 -12.35
N ILE A 126 2.06 11.57 -13.18
CA ILE A 126 1.11 11.23 -14.26
C ILE A 126 1.73 10.26 -15.26
N HIS A 127 2.95 10.55 -15.71
CA HIS A 127 3.61 9.68 -16.69
C HIS A 127 3.76 8.25 -16.17
N GLY A 128 4.29 8.08 -14.95
CA GLY A 128 4.42 6.76 -14.33
C GLY A 128 3.09 6.06 -14.12
N LEU A 129 2.04 6.80 -13.77
CA LEU A 129 0.70 6.24 -13.64
C LEU A 129 0.15 5.79 -15.00
N SER A 130 0.38 6.55 -16.07
CA SER A 130 0.02 6.16 -17.43
C SER A 130 0.72 4.88 -17.88
N GLU A 131 1.99 4.70 -17.53
CA GLU A 131 2.75 3.48 -17.80
C GLU A 131 2.10 2.24 -17.16
N TYR A 132 1.65 2.36 -15.90
CA TYR A 132 0.88 1.28 -15.25
C TYR A 132 -0.43 0.97 -15.96
N VAL A 133 -1.14 1.98 -16.48
CA VAL A 133 -2.38 1.81 -17.26
C VAL A 133 -2.10 1.05 -18.55
N VAL A 134 -1.11 1.51 -19.31
CA VAL A 134 -0.72 0.87 -20.58
C VAL A 134 -0.29 -0.57 -20.33
N TYR A 135 0.49 -0.79 -19.27
CA TYR A 135 0.90 -2.13 -18.90
C TYR A 135 -0.33 -3.04 -18.63
N ALA A 136 -1.28 -2.58 -17.83
CA ALA A 136 -2.48 -3.36 -17.52
C ALA A 136 -3.31 -3.66 -18.79
N ALA A 137 -3.51 -2.64 -19.61
CA ALA A 137 -4.31 -2.76 -20.84
C ALA A 137 -3.68 -3.75 -21.84
N THR A 138 -2.34 -3.75 -21.94
CA THR A 138 -1.62 -4.57 -22.93
C THR A 138 -1.32 -5.99 -22.46
N HIS A 139 -1.37 -6.24 -21.15
CA HIS A 139 -1.01 -7.52 -20.54
C HIS A 139 -2.18 -8.26 -19.89
N SER A 140 -3.41 -7.79 -20.08
CA SER A 140 -4.58 -8.58 -19.73
C SER A 140 -4.76 -9.72 -20.76
N SER A 141 -5.20 -10.89 -20.29
CA SER A 141 -5.54 -12.01 -21.18
C SER A 141 -6.73 -11.64 -22.05
N MET A 142 -6.97 -12.43 -23.11
CA MET A 142 -8.16 -12.30 -23.95
C MET A 142 -9.49 -12.38 -23.17
N PHE A 143 -9.46 -12.88 -21.95
CA PHE A 143 -10.60 -12.97 -21.04
C PHE A 143 -10.67 -11.81 -20.04
N GLY A 144 -9.81 -10.80 -20.17
CA GLY A 144 -9.73 -9.68 -19.25
C GLY A 144 -9.13 -10.04 -17.87
N THR A 145 -8.46 -11.17 -17.76
CA THR A 145 -7.80 -11.60 -16.53
C THR A 145 -6.29 -11.40 -16.62
N ALA A 146 -5.67 -11.07 -15.51
CA ALA A 146 -4.23 -11.03 -15.39
C ALA A 146 -3.73 -12.26 -14.61
N GLY A 147 -2.65 -12.87 -15.09
CA GLY A 147 -2.03 -14.01 -14.43
C GLY A 147 -1.20 -13.60 -13.22
N HIS A 148 -1.05 -14.49 -12.25
CA HIS A 148 -0.19 -14.28 -11.09
C HIS A 148 1.29 -14.31 -11.54
N GLY A 149 1.98 -13.20 -11.40
CA GLY A 149 3.42 -13.10 -11.65
C GLY A 149 3.84 -12.98 -13.12
N PHE A 150 2.94 -13.11 -14.08
CA PHE A 150 3.19 -12.80 -15.48
C PHE A 150 1.99 -12.11 -16.08
N ALA A 151 2.19 -10.90 -16.52
CA ALA A 151 1.20 -10.23 -17.29
C ALA A 151 1.07 -10.88 -18.65
N GLY A 152 -0.13 -11.33 -18.97
CA GLY A 152 -0.59 -11.59 -20.32
C GLY A 152 -0.15 -12.86 -21.02
N VAL A 153 0.91 -13.50 -20.66
CA VAL A 153 1.33 -14.74 -21.31
C VAL A 153 1.50 -15.83 -20.28
N ALA A 154 0.43 -16.58 -20.05
CA ALA A 154 0.62 -17.88 -19.39
C ALA A 154 1.46 -18.75 -20.34
N PRO A 155 2.61 -19.26 -19.89
CA PRO A 155 3.31 -20.27 -20.67
C PRO A 155 2.39 -21.48 -20.90
N PRO A 156 2.51 -22.19 -22.00
CA PRO A 156 1.74 -23.39 -22.23
C PRO A 156 1.90 -24.37 -21.05
N GLY A 157 0.81 -24.64 -20.34
CA GLY A 157 0.83 -25.53 -19.17
C GLY A 157 0.65 -24.87 -17.80
N GLY A 158 0.34 -23.58 -17.77
CA GLY A 158 0.42 -22.99 -16.63
C GLY A 158 -0.30 -22.47 -15.55
N TRP A 159 -0.06 -21.52 -14.97
CA TRP A 159 -0.49 -20.93 -13.73
C TRP A 159 -1.70 -20.03 -13.95
N GLN A 160 -2.84 -20.64 -14.10
CA GLN A 160 -4.08 -19.97 -14.44
C GLN A 160 -4.88 -19.62 -13.20
N ALA A 161 -4.58 -19.44 -12.13
CA ALA A 161 -5.57 -19.06 -11.13
C ALA A 161 -4.97 -18.17 -10.04
N GLY A 162 -5.48 -17.04 -9.87
CA GLY A 162 -5.35 -16.25 -8.67
C GLY A 162 -4.65 -14.90 -8.81
N GLY A 163 -4.17 -14.54 -9.98
CA GLY A 163 -3.41 -13.31 -10.14
C GLY A 163 -4.21 -12.04 -10.37
N ALA A 164 -5.52 -12.17 -10.51
CA ALA A 164 -6.39 -11.02 -10.79
C ALA A 164 -6.53 -10.03 -9.61
N HIS A 165 -6.18 -10.45 -8.41
CA HIS A 165 -6.50 -9.67 -7.20
C HIS A 165 -5.85 -8.29 -7.16
N GLY A 166 -4.60 -8.18 -7.57
CA GLY A 166 -3.91 -6.88 -7.60
C GLY A 166 -4.41 -5.98 -8.72
N LEU A 167 -4.48 -6.49 -9.94
CA LEU A 167 -4.84 -5.71 -11.12
C LEU A 167 -6.28 -5.20 -11.10
N ILE A 168 -7.22 -6.02 -10.70
CA ILE A 168 -8.62 -5.57 -10.57
C ILE A 168 -8.76 -4.49 -9.50
N SER A 169 -7.99 -4.59 -8.43
CA SER A 169 -8.08 -3.62 -7.32
C SER A 169 -7.61 -2.22 -7.69
N TRP A 170 -6.63 -2.06 -8.55
CA TRP A 170 -6.13 -0.73 -8.91
C TRP A 170 -6.76 -0.14 -10.16
N TYR A 171 -7.40 -0.95 -11.00
CA TYR A 171 -8.07 -0.46 -12.22
C TYR A 171 -9.14 0.59 -11.91
N GLY A 172 -9.88 0.40 -10.82
CA GLY A 172 -10.87 1.37 -10.36
C GLY A 172 -10.27 2.74 -10.04
N PRO A 173 -9.29 2.85 -9.15
CA PRO A 173 -8.62 4.12 -8.83
C PRO A 173 -7.97 4.78 -10.04
N VAL A 174 -7.32 4.01 -10.93
CA VAL A 174 -6.71 4.53 -12.15
C VAL A 174 -7.76 5.12 -13.09
N ASN A 175 -8.88 4.41 -13.28
CA ASN A 175 -10.00 4.90 -14.08
C ASN A 175 -10.62 6.16 -13.45
N GLN A 176 -10.82 6.19 -12.14
CA GLN A 176 -11.31 7.38 -11.42
C GLN A 176 -10.37 8.57 -11.54
N ALA A 177 -9.07 8.33 -11.67
CA ALA A 177 -8.10 9.39 -11.95
C ALA A 177 -8.21 9.96 -13.38
N GLY A 178 -9.06 9.37 -14.23
CA GLY A 178 -9.30 9.84 -15.59
C GLY A 178 -8.17 9.52 -16.56
N LEU A 179 -7.43 8.45 -16.31
CA LEU A 179 -6.28 8.02 -17.11
C LEU A 179 -6.58 6.80 -18.01
N VAL A 180 -7.82 6.33 -18.00
CA VAL A 180 -8.34 5.25 -18.86
C VAL A 180 -9.54 5.75 -19.63
#